data_58fc4ade4dfb7d228cb3343071f1ef20
#
_entry.id   58fc4ade4dfb7d228cb3343071f1ef20
#
_cell.length_a   1.000
_cell.length_b   1.000
_cell.length_c   1.000
_cell.angle_alpha   90.00
_cell.angle_beta   90.00
_cell.angle_gamma   90.00
#
_symmetry.space_group_name_H-M   'P 1'
#
loop_
_entity.id
_entity.type
_entity.pdbx_description
1 polymer ?
#
loop_
_entity_poly.entity_id
_entity_poly.type
_entity_poly.pdbx_seq_one_letter_code
_entity_poly.pdbx_strand_id
1 'polypeptide(L)'
;MWEAINSFLTTVDNLVWGVPLMVLIMAGGILLTARLGLLQMRRLPLALKWMFKNEEEGDGEISSFAALCTALSATIGTGNIVGVATAVCAGGPGALFWMILAAFFGMATKFSEGLLAVKYRVVAEDGHSLGGPFYYIEKGMGTKWKWLAKIFAFFGVCVGLFGIGTFSQVNGISSAVQNFFDPNKSNCVNIPFLGEYSWAVVISSLILAACVAAILIGGLKRIATVSQIIVPFMAVIYLIFSVALILLNITEIPAAIVTVVKGAFNPSAVTGGVVGTMIVSMQKGVARGIFSNEAGLGSAPIAAAAAQTKEPVRQGLVSMTGTFIDTCLLYTSPSPRDGAT
;
A
#
# COMPACT_ATOMS: atom_id res chain seq x y z
N MET A 1 -21.65 3.68 25.96
CA MET A 1 -22.03 3.72 24.53
C MET A 1 -20.78 3.69 23.63
N TRP A 2 -19.83 4.64 23.77
CA TRP A 2 -18.60 4.64 22.97
C TRP A 2 -17.74 3.39 23.14
N GLU A 3 -17.60 2.86 24.35
CA GLU A 3 -16.84 1.62 24.60
C GLU A 3 -17.47 0.41 23.90
N ALA A 4 -18.81 0.30 23.90
CA ALA A 4 -19.50 -0.78 23.22
C ALA A 4 -19.34 -0.69 21.68
N ILE A 5 -19.39 0.52 21.12
CA ILE A 5 -19.15 0.75 19.69
C ILE A 5 -17.72 0.41 19.35
N ASN A 6 -16.75 0.86 20.14
CA ASN A 6 -15.34 0.58 19.92
C ASN A 6 -15.03 -0.92 20.02
N SER A 7 -15.58 -1.60 21.02
CA SER A 7 -15.46 -3.06 21.17
C SER A 7 -16.05 -3.82 19.98
N PHE A 8 -17.22 -3.40 19.50
CA PHE A 8 -17.84 -3.98 18.31
C PHE A 8 -16.98 -3.77 17.07
N LEU A 9 -16.52 -2.53 16.82
CA LEU A 9 -15.67 -2.21 15.68
C LEU A 9 -14.34 -2.98 15.72
N THR A 10 -13.71 -3.09 16.88
CA THR A 10 -12.49 -3.87 17.08
C THR A 10 -12.73 -5.36 16.82
N THR A 11 -13.87 -5.89 17.23
CA THR A 11 -14.24 -7.29 16.95
C THR A 11 -14.43 -7.54 15.46
N VAL A 12 -15.11 -6.63 14.76
CA VAL A 12 -15.30 -6.69 13.30
C VAL A 12 -13.97 -6.56 12.59
N ASP A 13 -13.11 -5.63 13.00
CA ASP A 13 -11.77 -5.44 12.44
C ASP A 13 -10.92 -6.69 12.58
N ASN A 14 -10.85 -7.27 13.77
CA ASN A 14 -10.13 -8.52 14.03
C ASN A 14 -10.68 -9.72 13.25
N LEU A 15 -11.97 -9.75 12.97
CA LEU A 15 -12.58 -10.79 12.15
C LEU A 15 -12.25 -10.61 10.68
N VAL A 16 -12.35 -9.40 10.17
CA VAL A 16 -12.14 -9.08 8.74
C VAL A 16 -10.65 -9.11 8.40
N TRP A 17 -9.81 -8.41 9.19
CA TRP A 17 -8.34 -8.41 9.02
C TRP A 17 -7.65 -9.60 9.71
N GLY A 18 -8.42 -10.57 10.18
CA GLY A 18 -7.92 -11.74 10.85
C GLY A 18 -7.32 -12.79 9.90
N VAL A 19 -7.02 -13.95 10.48
CA VAL A 19 -6.43 -15.09 9.79
C VAL A 19 -7.18 -15.48 8.50
N PRO A 20 -8.54 -15.48 8.45
CA PRO A 20 -9.27 -15.92 7.26
C PRO A 20 -8.95 -15.10 6.02
N LEU A 21 -8.94 -13.76 6.13
CA LEU A 21 -8.61 -12.88 4.99
C LEU A 21 -7.16 -13.04 4.55
N MET A 22 -6.24 -13.09 5.51
CA MET A 22 -4.81 -13.28 5.21
C MET A 22 -4.56 -14.60 4.49
N VAL A 23 -5.17 -15.68 4.94
CA VAL A 23 -5.08 -17.00 4.28
C VAL A 23 -5.65 -16.94 2.88
N LEU A 24 -6.81 -16.30 2.69
CA LEU A 24 -7.44 -16.16 1.37
C LEU A 24 -6.55 -15.40 0.39
N ILE A 25 -6.02 -14.25 0.78
CA ILE A 25 -5.15 -13.42 -0.07
C ILE A 25 -3.84 -14.15 -0.38
N MET A 26 -3.21 -14.74 0.64
CA MET A 26 -1.96 -15.49 0.46
C MET A 26 -2.17 -16.72 -0.41
N ALA A 27 -3.23 -17.50 -0.18
CA ALA A 27 -3.56 -18.67 -1.01
C ALA A 27 -3.84 -18.26 -2.46
N GLY A 28 -4.57 -17.16 -2.69
CA GLY A 28 -4.79 -16.57 -4.01
C GLY A 28 -3.48 -16.18 -4.69
N GLY A 29 -2.59 -15.48 -3.98
CA GLY A 29 -1.27 -15.09 -4.48
C GLY A 29 -0.38 -16.27 -4.81
N ILE A 30 -0.35 -17.31 -3.96
CA ILE A 30 0.39 -18.56 -4.19
C ILE A 30 -0.18 -19.29 -5.41
N LEU A 31 -1.49 -19.44 -5.49
CA LEU A 31 -2.17 -20.07 -6.63
C LEU A 31 -1.85 -19.35 -7.94
N LEU A 32 -1.95 -18.02 -7.97
CA LEU A 32 -1.61 -17.21 -9.14
C LEU A 32 -0.13 -17.34 -9.50
N THR A 33 0.76 -17.31 -8.53
CA THR A 33 2.21 -17.50 -8.73
C THR A 33 2.50 -18.86 -9.39
N ALA A 34 1.86 -19.92 -8.90
CA ALA A 34 2.02 -21.28 -9.46
C ALA A 34 1.43 -21.37 -10.88
N ARG A 35 0.21 -20.86 -11.08
CA ARG A 35 -0.49 -20.88 -12.39
C ARG A 35 0.21 -20.04 -13.45
N LEU A 36 0.81 -18.93 -13.07
CA LEU A 36 1.56 -18.06 -13.98
C LEU A 36 3.04 -18.47 -14.14
N GLY A 37 3.47 -19.55 -13.51
CA GLY A 37 4.82 -20.09 -13.63
C GLY A 37 5.90 -19.12 -13.16
N LEU A 38 5.75 -18.56 -11.93
CA LEU A 38 6.69 -17.59 -11.33
C LEU A 38 6.91 -16.36 -12.23
N LEU A 39 5.84 -15.83 -12.80
CA LEU A 39 5.88 -14.70 -13.74
C LEU A 39 6.65 -13.50 -13.16
N GLN A 40 6.49 -13.21 -11.88
CA GLN A 40 7.15 -12.11 -11.18
C GLN A 40 8.69 -12.23 -11.20
N MET A 41 9.25 -13.43 -11.27
CA MET A 41 10.70 -13.62 -11.44
C MET A 41 11.11 -13.58 -12.90
N ARG A 42 10.36 -14.27 -13.77
CA ARG A 42 10.72 -14.46 -15.18
C ARG A 42 10.54 -13.20 -16.01
N ARG A 43 9.56 -12.37 -15.68
CA ARG A 43 9.15 -11.19 -16.48
C ARG A 43 9.41 -9.85 -15.79
N LEU A 44 10.01 -9.84 -14.59
CA LEU A 44 10.34 -8.60 -13.90
C LEU A 44 11.21 -7.63 -14.73
N PRO A 45 12.28 -8.08 -15.42
CA PRO A 45 13.07 -7.17 -16.25
C PRO A 45 12.23 -6.54 -17.39
N LEU A 46 11.32 -7.31 -17.99
CA LEU A 46 10.42 -6.80 -19.01
C LEU A 46 9.40 -5.81 -18.42
N ALA A 47 8.87 -6.10 -17.26
CA ALA A 47 7.94 -5.24 -16.53
C ALA A 47 8.56 -3.87 -16.21
N LEU A 48 9.79 -3.86 -15.68
CA LEU A 48 10.55 -2.65 -15.42
C LEU A 48 10.84 -1.84 -16.70
N LYS A 49 11.16 -2.53 -17.81
CA LYS A 49 11.34 -1.86 -19.11
C LYS A 49 10.04 -1.21 -19.59
N TRP A 50 8.90 -1.90 -19.45
CA TRP A 50 7.62 -1.39 -19.91
C TRP A 50 7.05 -0.28 -19.01
N MET A 51 7.46 -0.23 -17.76
CA MET A 51 7.11 0.85 -16.86
C MET A 51 7.47 2.23 -17.42
N PHE A 52 8.65 2.35 -18.07
CA PHE A 52 9.13 3.60 -18.65
C PHE A 52 8.79 3.79 -20.15
N LYS A 53 8.33 2.73 -20.81
CA LYS A 53 7.97 2.81 -22.23
C LYS A 53 6.45 2.96 -22.35
N ASN A 54 5.98 4.18 -22.58
CA ASN A 54 4.56 4.43 -22.82
C ASN A 54 4.09 3.85 -24.16
N GLU A 55 2.81 3.48 -24.26
CA GLU A 55 2.12 3.28 -25.53
C GLU A 55 1.43 4.58 -25.92
N GLU A 56 1.46 4.90 -27.21
CA GLU A 56 0.78 6.07 -27.77
C GLU A 56 -0.63 5.71 -28.25
N GLU A 57 -0.91 4.42 -28.40
CA GLU A 57 -2.17 3.88 -28.90
C GLU A 57 -2.93 3.08 -27.82
N GLY A 58 -4.22 3.27 -27.75
CA GLY A 58 -5.13 2.50 -26.89
C GLY A 58 -6.13 3.39 -26.17
N ASP A 59 -7.24 2.77 -25.74
CA ASP A 59 -8.22 3.43 -24.90
C ASP A 59 -7.61 3.65 -23.52
N GLY A 60 -7.83 4.83 -22.97
CA GLY A 60 -7.32 5.22 -21.65
C GLY A 60 -7.02 6.72 -21.60
N GLU A 61 -6.97 7.27 -20.40
CA GLU A 61 -6.87 8.71 -20.18
C GLU A 61 -5.49 9.17 -19.76
N ILE A 62 -4.68 8.24 -19.24
CA ILE A 62 -3.36 8.52 -18.65
C ILE A 62 -2.36 7.44 -19.09
N SER A 63 -1.07 7.77 -19.12
CA SER A 63 -0.04 6.78 -19.45
C SER A 63 0.01 5.63 -18.43
N SER A 64 0.51 4.45 -18.84
CA SER A 64 0.70 3.32 -17.93
C SER A 64 1.57 3.66 -16.72
N PHE A 65 2.59 4.51 -16.93
CA PHE A 65 3.44 5.01 -15.85
C PHE A 65 2.67 5.95 -14.90
N ALA A 66 1.84 6.84 -15.43
CA ALA A 66 1.01 7.71 -14.58
C ALA A 66 -0.04 6.93 -13.78
N ALA A 67 -0.63 5.88 -14.37
CA ALA A 67 -1.53 4.97 -13.68
C ALA A 67 -0.82 4.20 -12.55
N LEU A 68 0.41 3.74 -12.80
CA LEU A 68 1.25 3.12 -11.78
C LEU A 68 1.58 4.10 -10.65
N CYS A 69 2.03 5.31 -10.97
CA CYS A 69 2.33 6.33 -9.97
C CYS A 69 1.09 6.75 -9.16
N THR A 70 -0.08 6.79 -9.78
CA THR A 70 -1.35 7.01 -9.07
C THR A 70 -1.64 5.89 -8.07
N ALA A 71 -1.44 4.64 -8.45
CA ALA A 71 -1.57 3.52 -7.53
C ALA A 71 -0.50 3.57 -6.42
N LEU A 72 0.75 3.89 -6.76
CA LEU A 72 1.84 4.02 -5.80
C LEU A 72 1.65 5.19 -4.82
N SER A 73 0.97 6.26 -5.22
CA SER A 73 0.67 7.38 -4.31
C SER A 73 -0.23 6.97 -3.14
N ALA A 74 -1.01 5.90 -3.29
CA ALA A 74 -1.81 5.33 -2.21
C ALA A 74 -0.98 4.36 -1.34
N THR A 75 -0.03 3.65 -1.92
CA THR A 75 0.73 2.60 -1.24
C THR A 75 2.01 3.10 -0.57
N ILE A 76 2.78 3.95 -1.26
CA ILE A 76 4.03 4.51 -0.72
C ILE A 76 3.74 5.70 0.18
N GLY A 77 4.00 5.56 1.47
CA GLY A 77 3.77 6.62 2.44
C GLY A 77 4.25 6.26 3.84
N THR A 78 3.58 6.80 4.86
CA THR A 78 3.87 6.48 6.27
C THR A 78 3.72 4.99 6.59
N GLY A 79 2.97 4.24 5.77
CA GLY A 79 2.85 2.79 5.85
C GLY A 79 4.19 2.06 5.70
N ASN A 80 5.06 2.54 4.84
CA ASN A 80 6.37 1.94 4.57
C ASN A 80 7.41 2.26 5.67
N ILE A 81 7.21 3.32 6.43
CA ILE A 81 8.12 3.76 7.50
C ILE A 81 7.56 3.35 8.86
N VAL A 82 6.53 4.04 9.32
CA VAL A 82 5.91 3.80 10.62
C VAL A 82 5.26 2.42 10.71
N GLY A 83 4.66 1.97 9.60
CA GLY A 83 3.99 0.70 9.56
C GLY A 83 4.92 -0.50 9.64
N VAL A 84 6.09 -0.43 9.03
CA VAL A 84 7.11 -1.48 9.17
C VAL A 84 7.62 -1.52 10.60
N ALA A 85 7.96 -0.35 11.17
CA ALA A 85 8.39 -0.24 12.55
C ALA A 85 7.36 -0.84 13.52
N THR A 86 6.07 -0.48 13.38
CA THR A 86 5.00 -1.04 14.22
C THR A 86 4.80 -2.54 14.03
N ALA A 87 4.97 -3.07 12.82
CA ALA A 87 4.89 -4.52 12.57
C ALA A 87 6.04 -5.26 13.26
N VAL A 88 7.25 -4.72 13.20
CA VAL A 88 8.43 -5.28 13.87
C VAL A 88 8.31 -5.17 15.39
N CYS A 89 7.82 -4.06 15.92
CA CYS A 89 7.57 -3.92 17.36
C CYS A 89 6.52 -4.90 17.88
N ALA A 90 5.43 -5.12 17.11
CA ALA A 90 4.32 -5.96 17.53
C ALA A 90 4.51 -7.46 17.22
N GLY A 91 5.22 -7.78 16.15
CA GLY A 91 5.41 -9.15 15.65
C GLY A 91 6.85 -9.67 15.78
N GLY A 92 7.77 -8.82 16.28
CA GLY A 92 9.20 -9.13 16.30
C GLY A 92 9.88 -8.98 14.92
N PRO A 93 11.21 -9.12 14.86
CA PRO A 93 11.99 -8.94 13.62
C PRO A 93 11.54 -9.87 12.49
N GLY A 94 11.01 -11.05 12.81
CA GLY A 94 10.49 -12.01 11.83
C GLY A 94 9.30 -11.50 11.03
N ALA A 95 8.57 -10.49 11.51
CA ALA A 95 7.47 -9.88 10.76
C ALA A 95 7.94 -9.35 9.40
N LEU A 96 9.17 -8.83 9.33
CA LEU A 96 9.77 -8.35 8.08
C LEU A 96 9.88 -9.47 7.04
N PHE A 97 10.31 -10.67 7.42
CA PHE A 97 10.37 -11.84 6.53
C PHE A 97 8.99 -12.13 5.92
N TRP A 98 7.96 -12.15 6.76
CA TRP A 98 6.59 -12.44 6.31
C TRP A 98 5.99 -11.34 5.44
N MET A 99 6.36 -10.07 5.68
CA MET A 99 5.99 -8.94 4.80
C MET A 99 6.53 -9.14 3.39
N ILE A 100 7.80 -9.54 3.28
CA ILE A 100 8.48 -9.81 2.02
C ILE A 100 7.81 -10.95 1.26
N LEU A 101 7.53 -12.04 1.98
CA LEU A 101 6.89 -13.21 1.39
C LEU A 101 5.48 -12.86 0.87
N ALA A 102 4.72 -12.07 1.65
CA ALA A 102 3.42 -11.57 1.22
C ALA A 102 3.52 -10.71 -0.04
N ALA A 103 4.49 -9.82 -0.11
CA ALA A 103 4.71 -8.99 -1.28
C ALA A 103 5.13 -9.80 -2.51
N PHE A 104 5.98 -10.81 -2.34
CA PHE A 104 6.37 -11.71 -3.44
C PHE A 104 5.17 -12.38 -4.10
N PHE A 105 4.25 -12.92 -3.32
CA PHE A 105 3.00 -13.49 -3.84
C PHE A 105 2.02 -12.41 -4.29
N GLY A 106 2.01 -11.27 -3.63
CA GLY A 106 1.24 -10.09 -3.99
C GLY A 106 1.55 -9.54 -5.39
N MET A 107 2.80 -9.69 -5.87
CA MET A 107 3.16 -9.30 -7.23
C MET A 107 2.34 -10.04 -8.30
N ALA A 108 2.09 -11.35 -8.14
CA ALA A 108 1.26 -12.12 -9.06
C ALA A 108 -0.21 -11.70 -8.99
N THR A 109 -0.68 -11.33 -7.79
CA THR A 109 -2.02 -10.78 -7.59
C THR A 109 -2.16 -9.42 -8.30
N LYS A 110 -1.24 -8.49 -8.10
CA LYS A 110 -1.22 -7.18 -8.78
C LYS A 110 -1.17 -7.31 -10.30
N PHE A 111 -0.38 -8.26 -10.81
CA PHE A 111 -0.39 -8.57 -12.25
C PHE A 111 -1.80 -8.91 -12.74
N SER A 112 -2.46 -9.81 -12.05
CA SER A 112 -3.80 -10.27 -12.41
C SER A 112 -4.83 -9.15 -12.29
N GLU A 113 -4.77 -8.34 -11.23
CA GLU A 113 -5.62 -7.17 -11.02
C GLU A 113 -5.49 -6.15 -12.15
N GLY A 114 -4.25 -5.77 -12.50
CA GLY A 114 -3.99 -4.81 -13.58
C GLY A 114 -4.41 -5.32 -14.96
N LEU A 115 -4.18 -6.61 -15.23
CA LEU A 115 -4.62 -7.28 -16.45
C LEU A 115 -6.15 -7.26 -16.58
N LEU A 116 -6.84 -7.68 -15.51
CA LEU A 116 -8.31 -7.76 -15.51
C LEU A 116 -8.96 -6.38 -15.58
N ALA A 117 -8.34 -5.36 -14.97
CA ALA A 117 -8.81 -3.99 -15.00
C ALA A 117 -8.89 -3.45 -16.44
N VAL A 118 -7.87 -3.67 -17.25
CA VAL A 118 -7.86 -3.25 -18.66
C VAL A 118 -8.73 -4.16 -19.53
N LYS A 119 -8.70 -5.46 -19.28
CA LYS A 119 -9.47 -6.44 -20.09
C LYS A 119 -10.98 -6.23 -20.01
N TYR A 120 -11.50 -5.84 -18.86
CA TYR A 120 -12.94 -5.72 -18.60
C TYR A 120 -13.41 -4.27 -18.41
N ARG A 121 -12.55 -3.27 -18.67
CA ARG A 121 -12.96 -1.88 -18.63
C ARG A 121 -14.04 -1.52 -19.63
N VAL A 122 -14.71 -0.43 -19.37
CA VAL A 122 -15.71 0.18 -20.26
C VAL A 122 -15.27 1.60 -20.52
N VAL A 123 -15.37 2.02 -21.75
CA VAL A 123 -15.25 3.45 -22.09
C VAL A 123 -16.65 4.03 -22.07
N ALA A 124 -16.89 5.01 -21.21
CA ALA A 124 -18.14 5.70 -21.09
C ALA A 124 -18.35 6.69 -22.27
N GLU A 125 -19.54 7.18 -22.47
CA GLU A 125 -19.89 8.11 -23.56
C GLU A 125 -19.10 9.42 -23.49
N ASP A 126 -18.68 9.83 -22.30
CA ASP A 126 -17.83 11.00 -22.04
C ASP A 126 -16.32 10.73 -22.26
N GLY A 127 -15.96 9.52 -22.68
CA GLY A 127 -14.58 9.09 -22.94
C GLY A 127 -13.81 8.62 -21.71
N HIS A 128 -14.45 8.59 -20.52
CA HIS A 128 -13.80 8.08 -19.31
C HIS A 128 -13.65 6.56 -19.30
N SER A 129 -12.48 6.07 -18.93
CA SER A 129 -12.21 4.65 -18.79
C SER A 129 -12.62 4.16 -17.41
N LEU A 130 -13.70 3.40 -17.35
CA LEU A 130 -14.27 2.85 -16.13
C LEU A 130 -13.89 1.36 -15.99
N GLY A 131 -13.26 0.99 -14.88
CA GLY A 131 -12.84 -0.38 -14.62
C GLY A 131 -12.55 -0.63 -13.14
N GLY A 132 -12.07 -1.83 -12.85
CA GLY A 132 -11.79 -2.26 -11.49
C GLY A 132 -12.60 -3.50 -11.09
N PRO A 133 -12.58 -3.88 -9.80
CA PRO A 133 -13.18 -5.14 -9.34
C PRO A 133 -14.67 -5.28 -9.67
N PHE A 134 -15.44 -4.22 -9.52
CA PHE A 134 -16.87 -4.25 -9.84
C PHE A 134 -17.15 -4.57 -11.31
N TYR A 135 -16.28 -4.15 -12.24
CA TYR A 135 -16.45 -4.48 -13.66
C TYR A 135 -15.98 -5.88 -13.99
N TYR A 136 -14.80 -6.33 -13.52
CA TYR A 136 -14.33 -7.66 -13.87
C TYR A 136 -15.05 -8.77 -13.09
N ILE A 137 -15.66 -8.49 -11.93
CA ILE A 137 -16.56 -9.45 -11.28
C ILE A 137 -17.82 -9.62 -12.13
N GLU A 138 -18.48 -8.52 -12.53
CA GLU A 138 -19.72 -8.59 -13.28
C GLU A 138 -19.52 -9.19 -14.70
N LYS A 139 -18.49 -8.72 -15.42
CA LYS A 139 -18.25 -9.14 -16.82
C LYS A 139 -17.43 -10.42 -16.93
N GLY A 140 -16.48 -10.63 -16.03
CA GLY A 140 -15.57 -11.78 -16.07
C GLY A 140 -16.17 -13.03 -15.44
N MET A 141 -16.91 -12.91 -14.33
CA MET A 141 -17.58 -14.03 -13.67
C MET A 141 -19.01 -14.24 -14.16
N GLY A 142 -19.58 -13.25 -14.84
CA GLY A 142 -20.92 -13.28 -15.40
C GLY A 142 -21.99 -12.65 -14.51
N THR A 143 -23.18 -12.45 -15.10
CA THR A 143 -24.29 -11.70 -14.50
C THR A 143 -24.80 -12.27 -13.17
N LYS A 144 -24.60 -13.56 -12.92
CA LYS A 144 -24.95 -14.21 -11.64
C LYS A 144 -24.17 -13.61 -10.45
N TRP A 145 -23.01 -13.02 -10.70
CA TRP A 145 -22.12 -12.44 -9.66
C TRP A 145 -22.27 -10.92 -9.53
N LYS A 146 -23.24 -10.33 -10.21
CA LYS A 146 -23.50 -8.88 -10.14
C LYS A 146 -23.76 -8.36 -8.72
N TRP A 147 -24.34 -9.19 -7.84
CA TRP A 147 -24.56 -8.84 -6.45
C TRP A 147 -23.24 -8.61 -5.71
N LEU A 148 -22.21 -9.43 -5.98
CA LEU A 148 -20.89 -9.29 -5.39
C LEU A 148 -20.18 -8.01 -5.89
N ALA A 149 -20.31 -7.70 -7.20
CA ALA A 149 -19.81 -6.45 -7.76
C ALA A 149 -20.43 -5.22 -7.08
N LYS A 150 -21.75 -5.25 -6.81
CA LYS A 150 -22.45 -4.18 -6.09
C LYS A 150 -22.00 -4.02 -4.64
N ILE A 151 -21.80 -5.15 -3.93
CA ILE A 151 -21.27 -5.13 -2.56
C ILE A 151 -19.87 -4.51 -2.55
N PHE A 152 -19.00 -4.92 -3.46
CA PHE A 152 -17.66 -4.32 -3.57
C PHE A 152 -17.74 -2.81 -3.85
N ALA A 153 -18.60 -2.39 -4.79
CA ALA A 153 -18.80 -0.98 -5.10
C ALA A 153 -19.30 -0.18 -3.90
N PHE A 154 -20.23 -0.73 -3.11
CA PHE A 154 -20.73 -0.11 -1.89
C PHE A 154 -19.60 0.12 -0.87
N PHE A 155 -18.81 -0.92 -0.58
CA PHE A 155 -17.66 -0.76 0.31
C PHE A 155 -16.60 0.17 -0.26
N GLY A 156 -16.37 0.17 -1.58
CA GLY A 156 -15.48 1.12 -2.24
C GLY A 156 -15.90 2.58 -2.03
N VAL A 157 -17.19 2.87 -2.11
CA VAL A 157 -17.74 4.20 -1.78
C VAL A 157 -17.52 4.53 -0.31
N CYS A 158 -17.76 3.58 0.61
CA CYS A 158 -17.51 3.78 2.03
C CYS A 158 -16.01 4.08 2.30
N VAL A 159 -15.09 3.36 1.68
CA VAL A 159 -13.65 3.64 1.78
C VAL A 159 -13.32 5.07 1.34
N GLY A 160 -13.88 5.51 0.22
CA GLY A 160 -13.69 6.88 -0.28
C GLY A 160 -14.26 7.94 0.66
N LEU A 161 -15.46 7.72 1.21
CA LEU A 161 -16.11 8.66 2.11
C LEU A 161 -15.44 8.76 3.49
N PHE A 162 -15.02 7.63 4.06
CA PHE A 162 -14.40 7.60 5.38
C PHE A 162 -12.89 7.84 5.35
N GLY A 163 -12.27 7.95 4.18
CA GLY A 163 -10.86 8.31 4.03
C GLY A 163 -9.90 7.30 4.65
N ILE A 164 -10.14 6.01 4.47
CA ILE A 164 -9.29 4.93 5.00
C ILE A 164 -7.85 5.13 4.52
N GLY A 165 -6.90 5.12 5.46
CA GLY A 165 -5.50 5.41 5.19
C GLY A 165 -5.13 6.91 5.24
N THR A 166 -6.03 7.81 4.89
CA THR A 166 -5.78 9.26 4.88
C THR A 166 -5.46 9.78 6.29
N PHE A 167 -6.21 9.35 7.29
CA PHE A 167 -5.99 9.77 8.67
C PHE A 167 -4.61 9.38 9.20
N SER A 168 -4.13 8.17 8.90
CA SER A 168 -2.79 7.72 9.31
C SER A 168 -1.69 8.51 8.60
N GLN A 169 -1.87 8.84 7.32
CA GLN A 169 -0.94 9.66 6.54
C GLN A 169 -0.86 11.08 7.10
N VAL A 170 -2.01 11.74 7.29
CA VAL A 170 -2.07 13.10 7.85
C VAL A 170 -1.49 13.14 9.26
N ASN A 171 -1.81 12.16 10.11
CA ASN A 171 -1.23 12.07 11.45
C ASN A 171 0.30 11.92 11.42
N GLY A 172 0.83 11.07 10.54
CA GLY A 172 2.27 10.91 10.36
C GLY A 172 2.97 12.19 9.91
N ILE A 173 2.38 12.92 8.94
CA ILE A 173 2.90 14.22 8.47
C ILE A 173 2.83 15.25 9.59
N SER A 174 1.69 15.37 10.27
CA SER A 174 1.50 16.33 11.36
C SER A 174 2.47 16.07 12.51
N SER A 175 2.69 14.81 12.88
CA SER A 175 3.66 14.43 13.91
C SER A 175 5.09 14.76 13.50
N ALA A 176 5.47 14.51 12.24
CA ALA A 176 6.79 14.86 11.73
C ALA A 176 7.02 16.37 11.74
N VAL A 177 6.04 17.16 11.30
CA VAL A 177 6.09 18.63 11.33
C VAL A 177 6.21 19.15 12.77
N GLN A 178 5.40 18.59 13.68
CA GLN A 178 5.45 18.98 15.07
C GLN A 178 6.81 18.67 15.70
N ASN A 179 7.33 17.47 15.49
CA ASN A 179 8.62 17.08 16.06
C ASN A 179 9.78 17.93 15.51
N PHE A 180 9.67 18.44 14.29
CA PHE A 180 10.70 19.27 13.68
C PHE A 180 10.61 20.75 14.12
N PHE A 181 9.42 21.34 14.11
CA PHE A 181 9.22 22.77 14.35
C PHE A 181 8.87 23.13 15.80
N ASP A 182 8.23 22.24 16.54
CA ASP A 182 7.78 22.46 17.91
C ASP A 182 7.82 21.17 18.75
N PRO A 183 9.01 20.57 18.97
CA PRO A 183 9.16 19.30 19.67
C PRO A 183 8.63 19.35 21.11
N ASN A 184 8.69 20.50 21.74
CA ASN A 184 8.29 20.70 23.14
C ASN A 184 6.81 21.14 23.30
N LYS A 185 6.07 21.28 22.21
CA LYS A 185 4.67 21.81 22.22
C LYS A 185 4.57 23.15 22.95
N SER A 186 5.55 24.03 22.74
CA SER A 186 5.62 25.31 23.42
C SER A 186 4.64 26.35 22.91
N ASN A 187 4.21 26.22 21.64
CA ASN A 187 3.32 27.15 20.97
C ASN A 187 2.02 26.43 20.58
N CYS A 188 1.13 26.26 21.56
CA CYS A 188 -0.17 25.61 21.33
C CYS A 188 -1.30 26.62 21.21
N VAL A 189 -2.32 26.24 20.43
CA VAL A 189 -3.60 26.93 20.33
C VAL A 189 -4.71 25.95 20.71
N ASN A 190 -5.65 26.45 21.52
CA ASN A 190 -6.84 25.69 21.85
C ASN A 190 -7.92 25.92 20.78
N ILE A 191 -8.27 24.88 20.04
CA ILE A 191 -9.31 24.91 19.02
C ILE A 191 -10.59 24.37 19.66
N PRO A 192 -11.69 25.14 19.68
CA PRO A 192 -12.98 24.69 20.24
C PRO A 192 -13.37 23.33 19.62
N PHE A 193 -13.83 22.39 20.44
CA PHE A 193 -14.21 21.02 20.12
C PHE A 193 -13.09 20.06 19.69
N LEU A 194 -11.89 20.55 19.29
CA LEU A 194 -10.80 19.71 18.81
C LEU A 194 -9.67 19.56 19.84
N GLY A 195 -9.53 20.51 20.78
CA GLY A 195 -8.50 20.47 21.83
C GLY A 195 -7.26 21.32 21.51
N GLU A 196 -6.16 21.04 22.22
CA GLU A 196 -4.90 21.79 22.07
C GLU A 196 -4.01 21.19 21.00
N TYR A 197 -3.58 22.02 20.05
CA TYR A 197 -2.68 21.67 18.97
C TYR A 197 -1.57 22.70 18.83
N SER A 198 -0.36 22.25 18.45
CA SER A 198 0.72 23.15 18.09
C SER A 198 0.37 23.96 16.83
N TRP A 199 0.76 25.24 16.80
CA TRP A 199 0.60 26.08 15.61
C TRP A 199 1.23 25.47 14.35
N ALA A 200 2.36 24.76 14.52
CA ALA A 200 3.01 24.05 13.42
C ALA A 200 2.07 23.01 12.77
N VAL A 201 1.32 22.27 13.58
CA VAL A 201 0.33 21.30 13.11
C VAL A 201 -0.84 22.00 12.41
N VAL A 202 -1.35 23.08 12.98
CA VAL A 202 -2.49 23.82 12.39
C VAL A 202 -2.14 24.39 11.03
N ILE A 203 -1.00 25.07 10.92
CA ILE A 203 -0.54 25.68 9.65
C ILE A 203 -0.28 24.60 8.62
N SER A 204 0.43 23.53 8.97
CA SER A 204 0.72 22.43 8.04
C SER A 204 -0.54 21.73 7.56
N SER A 205 -1.53 21.54 8.42
CA SER A 205 -2.81 20.94 8.06
C SER A 205 -3.60 21.80 7.09
N LEU A 206 -3.60 23.13 7.25
CA LEU A 206 -4.22 24.05 6.31
C LEU A 206 -3.54 24.05 4.95
N ILE A 207 -2.21 24.05 4.92
CA ILE A 207 -1.43 23.95 3.68
C ILE A 207 -1.73 22.63 2.96
N LEU A 208 -1.71 21.50 3.69
CA LEU A 208 -2.02 20.20 3.13
C LEU A 208 -3.45 20.15 2.56
N ALA A 209 -4.42 20.67 3.30
CA ALA A 209 -5.81 20.70 2.83
C ALA A 209 -5.95 21.53 1.54
N ALA A 210 -5.29 22.68 1.46
CA ALA A 210 -5.28 23.51 0.25
C ALA A 210 -4.61 22.80 -0.93
N CYS A 211 -3.47 22.14 -0.74
CA CYS A 211 -2.78 21.38 -1.77
C CYS A 211 -3.64 20.20 -2.28
N VAL A 212 -4.24 19.43 -1.36
CA VAL A 212 -5.11 18.31 -1.71
C VAL A 212 -6.35 18.80 -2.47
N ALA A 213 -7.00 19.85 -2.01
CA ALA A 213 -8.16 20.44 -2.69
C ALA A 213 -7.78 20.90 -4.11
N ALA A 214 -6.65 21.59 -4.26
CA ALA A 214 -6.16 22.03 -5.57
C ALA A 214 -5.93 20.88 -6.56
N ILE A 215 -5.47 19.72 -6.08
CA ILE A 215 -5.26 18.51 -6.89
C ILE A 215 -6.58 17.85 -7.25
N LEU A 216 -7.47 17.65 -6.27
CA LEU A 216 -8.73 16.93 -6.44
C LEU A 216 -9.71 17.64 -7.39
N ILE A 217 -9.76 18.99 -7.36
CA ILE A 217 -10.57 19.79 -8.29
C ILE A 217 -10.21 19.51 -9.76
N GLY A 218 -8.96 19.15 -10.05
CA GLY A 218 -8.51 18.83 -11.41
C GLY A 218 -8.81 17.41 -11.89
N GLY A 219 -9.46 16.58 -11.05
CA GLY A 219 -9.87 15.22 -11.40
C GLY A 219 -8.71 14.24 -11.62
N LEU A 220 -9.03 13.08 -12.18
CA LEU A 220 -8.09 11.95 -12.34
C LEU A 220 -6.81 12.33 -13.11
N LYS A 221 -6.93 13.09 -14.18
CA LYS A 221 -5.79 13.51 -14.99
C LYS A 221 -4.79 14.35 -14.19
N ARG A 222 -5.30 15.26 -13.35
CA ARG A 222 -4.43 16.10 -12.50
C ARG A 222 -3.79 15.30 -11.38
N ILE A 223 -4.55 14.40 -10.74
CA ILE A 223 -4.01 13.46 -9.75
C ILE A 223 -2.87 12.66 -10.37
N ALA A 224 -3.07 12.08 -11.55
CA ALA A 224 -2.08 11.29 -12.25
C ALA A 224 -0.83 12.12 -12.62
N THR A 225 -1.02 13.35 -13.12
CA THR A 225 0.08 14.27 -13.48
C THR A 225 0.93 14.65 -12.27
N VAL A 226 0.31 14.90 -11.13
CA VAL A 226 1.03 15.24 -9.90
C VAL A 226 1.72 13.99 -9.33
N SER A 227 1.03 12.85 -9.30
CA SER A 227 1.57 11.60 -8.78
C SER A 227 2.79 11.12 -9.57
N GLN A 228 2.78 11.22 -10.89
CA GLN A 228 3.91 10.78 -11.73
C GLN A 228 5.20 11.60 -11.52
N ILE A 229 5.11 12.77 -10.90
CA ILE A 229 6.27 13.62 -10.54
C ILE A 229 6.66 13.38 -9.08
N ILE A 230 5.70 13.51 -8.17
CA ILE A 230 5.96 13.47 -6.72
C ILE A 230 6.38 12.08 -6.25
N VAL A 231 5.71 11.02 -6.72
CA VAL A 231 5.95 9.66 -6.22
C VAL A 231 7.36 9.16 -6.56
N PRO A 232 7.84 9.25 -7.82
CA PRO A 232 9.22 8.86 -8.13
C PRO A 232 10.26 9.70 -7.38
N PHE A 233 10.03 11.02 -7.27
CA PHE A 233 10.91 11.92 -6.53
C PHE A 233 11.03 11.52 -5.05
N MET A 234 9.90 11.29 -4.40
CA MET A 234 9.83 10.82 -3.01
C MET A 234 10.53 9.46 -2.85
N ALA A 235 10.24 8.51 -3.74
CA ALA A 235 10.82 7.17 -3.70
C ALA A 235 12.35 7.19 -3.87
N VAL A 236 12.86 8.01 -4.79
CA VAL A 236 14.30 8.16 -5.03
C VAL A 236 15.00 8.78 -3.82
N ILE A 237 14.45 9.86 -3.25
CA ILE A 237 15.02 10.49 -2.06
C ILE A 237 15.06 9.50 -0.90
N TYR A 238 13.94 8.82 -0.65
CA TYR A 238 13.87 7.82 0.41
C TYR A 238 14.91 6.71 0.21
N LEU A 239 15.02 6.19 -1.02
CA LEU A 239 15.98 5.15 -1.35
C LEU A 239 17.44 5.61 -1.14
N ILE A 240 17.78 6.84 -1.54
CA ILE A 240 19.13 7.40 -1.35
C ILE A 240 19.49 7.43 0.15
N PHE A 241 18.62 8.00 0.98
CA PHE A 241 18.88 8.06 2.44
C PHE A 241 18.93 6.67 3.06
N SER A 242 18.01 5.78 2.68
CA SER A 242 17.98 4.41 3.21
C SER A 242 19.21 3.61 2.82
N VAL A 243 19.65 3.69 1.55
CA VAL A 243 20.89 3.03 1.10
C VAL A 243 22.09 3.62 1.81
N ALA A 244 22.15 4.94 2.00
CA ALA A 244 23.23 5.56 2.77
C ALA A 244 23.29 5.01 4.20
N LEU A 245 22.16 4.89 4.89
CA LEU A 245 22.10 4.30 6.25
C LEU A 245 22.55 2.84 6.25
N ILE A 246 22.12 2.05 5.27
CA ILE A 246 22.54 0.65 5.12
C ILE A 246 24.06 0.56 4.91
N LEU A 247 24.63 1.40 4.05
CA LEU A 247 26.07 1.41 3.80
C LEU A 247 26.88 1.82 5.03
N LEU A 248 26.38 2.77 5.82
CA LEU A 248 27.01 3.17 7.09
C LEU A 248 27.02 2.03 8.13
N ASN A 249 26.05 1.10 8.04
CA ASN A 249 25.88 -0.01 8.97
C ASN A 249 26.11 -1.36 8.28
N ILE A 250 26.95 -1.42 7.25
CA ILE A 250 27.11 -2.61 6.39
C ILE A 250 27.57 -3.86 7.16
N THR A 251 28.31 -3.67 8.24
CA THR A 251 28.82 -4.74 9.11
C THR A 251 27.70 -5.42 9.91
N GLU A 252 26.61 -4.70 10.19
CA GLU A 252 25.48 -5.21 10.97
C GLU A 252 24.47 -6.01 10.11
N ILE A 253 24.52 -5.86 8.78
CA ILE A 253 23.57 -6.50 7.85
C ILE A 253 23.51 -8.02 8.00
N PRO A 254 24.63 -8.79 8.06
CA PRO A 254 24.56 -10.23 8.22
C PRO A 254 23.86 -10.65 9.52
N ALA A 255 24.14 -9.96 10.61
CA ALA A 255 23.51 -10.21 11.90
C ALA A 255 22.00 -9.88 11.87
N ALA A 256 21.62 -8.77 11.21
CA ALA A 256 20.24 -8.37 11.03
C ALA A 256 19.45 -9.42 10.21
N ILE A 257 19.99 -9.91 9.10
CA ILE A 257 19.35 -10.96 8.27
C ILE A 257 19.15 -12.24 9.10
N VAL A 258 20.17 -12.67 9.83
CA VAL A 258 20.05 -13.84 10.72
C VAL A 258 18.97 -13.64 11.77
N THR A 259 18.87 -12.44 12.36
CA THR A 259 17.87 -12.10 13.36
C THR A 259 16.45 -12.13 12.77
N VAL A 260 16.28 -11.59 11.57
CA VAL A 260 14.99 -11.61 10.85
C VAL A 260 14.55 -13.04 10.53
N VAL A 261 15.46 -13.86 9.97
CA VAL A 261 15.15 -15.26 9.61
C VAL A 261 14.88 -16.08 10.86
N LYS A 262 15.72 -15.97 11.89
CA LYS A 262 15.47 -16.67 13.18
C LYS A 262 14.17 -16.22 13.81
N GLY A 263 13.87 -14.91 13.80
CA GLY A 263 12.63 -14.37 14.33
C GLY A 263 11.37 -14.85 13.59
N ALA A 264 11.51 -15.17 12.30
CA ALA A 264 10.39 -15.67 11.50
C ALA A 264 10.02 -17.12 11.83
N PHE A 265 11.01 -17.98 12.13
CA PHE A 265 10.81 -19.42 12.27
C PHE A 265 11.10 -19.96 13.68
N ASN A 266 11.91 -19.27 14.47
CA ASN A 266 12.25 -19.67 15.82
C ASN A 266 12.20 -18.45 16.77
N PRO A 267 11.03 -17.97 17.10
CA PRO A 267 10.88 -16.85 18.01
C PRO A 267 11.17 -17.34 19.44
N SER A 268 12.42 -17.18 19.87
CA SER A 268 12.72 -17.32 21.29
C SER A 268 11.98 -16.25 22.06
N ALA A 269 10.94 -16.68 22.72
CA ALA A 269 10.19 -16.09 23.82
C ALA A 269 10.53 -14.64 24.21
N VAL A 270 9.67 -13.72 23.80
CA VAL A 270 9.53 -12.50 24.59
C VAL A 270 8.27 -12.54 25.46
N THR A 271 7.23 -13.28 25.06
CA THR A 271 6.04 -13.50 25.90
C THR A 271 5.23 -14.70 25.39
N GLY A 272 5.28 -15.84 26.06
CA GLY A 272 4.28 -16.90 26.00
C GLY A 272 4.33 -17.84 24.78
N GLY A 273 5.16 -18.88 24.84
CA GLY A 273 5.09 -20.06 23.99
C GLY A 273 5.63 -19.92 22.55
N VAL A 274 6.48 -20.86 22.14
CA VAL A 274 7.19 -20.83 20.84
C VAL A 274 6.25 -20.75 19.62
N VAL A 275 5.11 -21.42 19.66
CA VAL A 275 4.14 -21.44 18.54
C VAL A 275 3.35 -20.13 18.46
N GLY A 276 3.01 -19.52 19.59
CA GLY A 276 2.24 -18.27 19.63
C GLY A 276 2.99 -17.10 18.99
N THR A 277 4.29 -16.99 19.20
CA THR A 277 5.09 -15.88 18.68
C THR A 277 5.35 -15.98 17.19
N MET A 278 5.54 -17.17 16.62
CA MET A 278 5.66 -17.37 15.17
C MET A 278 4.35 -16.98 14.47
N ILE A 279 3.21 -17.39 14.97
CA ILE A 279 1.89 -17.04 14.42
C ILE A 279 1.69 -15.52 14.47
N VAL A 280 2.00 -14.88 15.59
CA VAL A 280 1.88 -13.42 15.75
C VAL A 280 2.81 -12.69 14.76
N SER A 281 4.07 -13.13 14.63
CA SER A 281 5.02 -12.56 13.67
C SER A 281 4.51 -12.68 12.24
N MET A 282 4.00 -13.85 11.87
CA MET A 282 3.39 -14.10 10.56
C MET A 282 2.15 -13.23 10.35
N GLN A 283 1.22 -13.18 11.30
CA GLN A 283 0.01 -12.37 11.20
C GLN A 283 0.34 -10.88 11.03
N LYS A 284 1.19 -10.34 11.89
CA LYS A 284 1.57 -8.90 11.82
C LYS A 284 2.34 -8.59 10.54
N GLY A 285 3.24 -9.48 10.12
CA GLY A 285 4.00 -9.32 8.88
C GLY A 285 3.12 -9.41 7.63
N VAL A 286 2.31 -10.46 7.50
CA VAL A 286 1.44 -10.65 6.32
C VAL A 286 0.38 -9.56 6.24
N ALA A 287 -0.31 -9.24 7.35
CA ALA A 287 -1.32 -8.19 7.38
C ALA A 287 -0.72 -6.84 6.96
N ARG A 288 0.47 -6.51 7.47
CA ARG A 288 1.13 -5.26 7.14
C ARG A 288 1.66 -5.23 5.70
N GLY A 289 2.19 -6.34 5.20
CA GLY A 289 2.61 -6.48 3.81
C GLY A 289 1.44 -6.27 2.84
N ILE A 290 0.29 -6.91 3.09
CA ILE A 290 -0.93 -6.73 2.29
C ILE A 290 -1.42 -5.28 2.37
N PHE A 291 -1.43 -4.68 3.55
CA PHE A 291 -1.86 -3.30 3.74
C PHE A 291 -0.94 -2.31 3.02
N SER A 292 0.38 -2.54 3.02
CA SER A 292 1.35 -1.66 2.35
C SER A 292 1.19 -1.71 0.83
N ASN A 293 1.23 -2.90 0.23
CA ASN A 293 1.23 -3.05 -1.23
C ASN A 293 -0.18 -3.11 -1.85
N GLU A 294 -1.23 -3.17 -1.04
CA GLU A 294 -2.64 -3.26 -1.46
C GLU A 294 -2.94 -4.38 -2.48
N ALA A 295 -2.12 -5.43 -2.54
CA ALA A 295 -2.35 -6.55 -3.46
C ALA A 295 -3.54 -7.40 -3.00
N GLY A 296 -4.55 -7.52 -3.84
CA GLY A 296 -5.78 -8.24 -3.53
C GLY A 296 -6.88 -7.39 -2.89
N LEU A 297 -6.63 -6.10 -2.60
CA LEU A 297 -7.63 -5.19 -2.03
C LEU A 297 -8.52 -4.53 -3.08
N GLY A 298 -8.11 -4.54 -4.37
CA GLY A 298 -8.92 -4.06 -5.48
C GLY A 298 -8.93 -2.54 -5.68
N SER A 299 -8.13 -1.77 -4.96
CA SER A 299 -7.98 -0.32 -5.13
C SER A 299 -7.17 0.02 -6.39
N ALA A 300 -5.98 -0.57 -6.53
CA ALA A 300 -5.07 -0.31 -7.65
C ALA A 300 -5.64 -0.60 -9.05
N PRO A 301 -6.46 -1.64 -9.29
CA PRO A 301 -7.08 -1.87 -10.60
C PRO A 301 -8.01 -0.76 -11.06
N ILE A 302 -8.55 0.07 -10.16
CA ILE A 302 -9.36 1.24 -10.55
C ILE A 302 -8.48 2.26 -11.30
N ALA A 303 -7.31 2.57 -10.77
CA ALA A 303 -6.35 3.45 -11.45
C ALA A 303 -5.75 2.80 -12.71
N ALA A 304 -5.47 1.49 -12.67
CA ALA A 304 -4.94 0.74 -13.79
C ALA A 304 -5.89 0.69 -15.01
N ALA A 305 -7.19 0.74 -14.78
CA ALA A 305 -8.19 0.78 -15.85
C ALA A 305 -8.10 2.04 -16.73
N ALA A 306 -7.64 3.16 -16.17
CA ALA A 306 -7.47 4.41 -16.89
C ALA A 306 -6.17 4.46 -17.73
N ALA A 307 -5.31 3.44 -17.65
CA ALA A 307 -4.06 3.39 -18.40
C ALA A 307 -4.30 3.27 -19.92
N GLN A 308 -3.59 4.10 -20.69
CA GLN A 308 -3.60 4.07 -22.15
C GLN A 308 -2.78 2.87 -22.63
N THR A 309 -3.45 1.81 -23.00
CA THR A 309 -2.85 0.60 -23.57
C THR A 309 -3.90 -0.27 -24.24
N LYS A 310 -3.50 -0.96 -25.30
CA LYS A 310 -4.31 -2.01 -25.97
C LYS A 310 -4.11 -3.38 -25.34
N GLU A 311 -2.99 -3.58 -24.63
CA GLU A 311 -2.57 -4.89 -24.13
C GLU A 311 -2.80 -5.04 -22.63
N PRO A 312 -3.83 -5.80 -22.17
CA PRO A 312 -4.06 -6.04 -20.75
C PRO A 312 -2.86 -6.64 -20.01
N VAL A 313 -2.12 -7.55 -20.67
CA VAL A 313 -0.94 -8.20 -20.09
C VAL A 313 0.15 -7.17 -19.77
N ARG A 314 0.34 -6.18 -20.63
CA ARG A 314 1.31 -5.13 -20.44
C ARG A 314 1.00 -4.30 -19.20
N GLN A 315 -0.25 -3.85 -19.05
CA GLN A 315 -0.65 -3.13 -17.84
C GLN A 315 -0.55 -4.01 -16.59
N GLY A 316 -0.86 -5.29 -16.68
CA GLY A 316 -0.64 -6.24 -15.59
C GLY A 316 0.83 -6.27 -15.15
N LEU A 317 1.78 -6.36 -16.09
CA LEU A 317 3.21 -6.34 -15.80
C LEU A 317 3.65 -5.01 -15.20
N VAL A 318 3.16 -3.88 -15.72
CA VAL A 318 3.45 -2.56 -15.14
C VAL A 318 2.89 -2.46 -13.71
N SER A 319 1.65 -2.87 -13.47
CA SER A 319 1.04 -2.86 -12.14
C SER A 319 1.80 -3.72 -11.13
N MET A 320 2.35 -4.86 -11.56
CA MET A 320 3.17 -5.75 -10.73
C MET A 320 4.42 -5.05 -10.19
N THR A 321 5.02 -4.12 -10.95
CA THR A 321 6.21 -3.39 -10.50
C THR A 321 5.92 -2.50 -9.30
N GLY A 322 4.67 -2.07 -9.11
CA GLY A 322 4.26 -1.31 -7.93
C GLY A 322 4.53 -2.03 -6.62
N THR A 323 4.12 -3.30 -6.53
CA THR A 323 4.42 -4.13 -5.35
C THR A 323 5.93 -4.36 -5.16
N PHE A 324 6.67 -4.53 -6.25
CA PHE A 324 8.11 -4.67 -6.20
C PHE A 324 8.78 -3.41 -5.64
N ILE A 325 8.43 -2.24 -6.15
CA ILE A 325 8.98 -0.94 -5.70
C ILE A 325 8.62 -0.69 -4.23
N ASP A 326 7.35 -0.88 -3.87
CA ASP A 326 6.87 -0.74 -2.49
C ASP A 326 7.69 -1.63 -1.54
N THR A 327 7.91 -2.89 -1.92
CA THR A 327 8.69 -3.84 -1.13
C THR A 327 10.17 -3.45 -1.02
N CYS A 328 10.78 -2.94 -2.10
CA CYS A 328 12.14 -2.42 -2.05
C CYS A 328 12.27 -1.28 -1.04
N LEU A 329 11.26 -0.40 -0.96
CA LEU A 329 11.23 0.67 0.03
C LEU A 329 11.02 0.15 1.46
N LEU A 330 10.24 -0.91 1.65
CA LEU A 330 10.06 -1.56 2.95
C LEU A 330 11.38 -2.08 3.53
N TYR A 331 12.23 -2.69 2.68
CA TYR A 331 13.53 -3.22 3.12
C TYR A 331 14.53 -2.16 3.57
N THR A 332 14.40 -0.96 3.04
CA THR A 332 15.31 0.13 3.33
C THR A 332 14.85 0.97 4.51
N SER A 333 13.72 0.61 5.17
CA SER A 333 13.27 1.29 6.38
C SER A 333 14.28 1.12 7.51
N PRO A 334 14.63 2.22 8.24
CA PRO A 334 15.53 2.16 9.38
C PRO A 334 14.97 1.24 10.48
N SER A 335 15.86 0.52 11.16
CA SER A 335 15.48 -0.37 12.25
C SER A 335 14.85 0.42 13.41
N PRO A 336 13.84 -0.15 14.11
CA PRO A 336 13.27 0.46 15.31
C PRO A 336 14.29 0.69 16.44
N ARG A 337 15.49 0.10 16.37
CA ARG A 337 16.56 0.34 17.33
C ARG A 337 17.09 1.78 17.31
N ASP A 338 16.95 2.49 16.18
CA ASP A 338 17.47 3.84 16.02
C ASP A 338 16.54 4.91 16.58
N GLY A 339 15.34 4.54 17.05
CA GLY A 339 14.35 5.42 17.65
C GLY A 339 13.99 5.10 19.11
N ALA A 340 14.68 4.17 19.75
CA ALA A 340 14.42 3.73 21.12
C ALA A 340 15.54 4.14 22.09
N THR A 341 16.10 5.35 21.90
CA THR A 341 16.87 6.06 22.93
C THR A 341 16.20 7.35 23.29
#